data_be925fa5f6733b4cf4dba9f3c116530b
#
_entry.id   be925fa5f6733b4cf4dba9f3c116530b
#
_cell.length_a   1.000
_cell.length_b   1.000
_cell.length_c   1.000
_cell.angle_alpha   90.00
_cell.angle_beta   90.00
_cell.angle_gamma   90.00
#
_symmetry.space_group_name_H-M   'P 1'
#
loop_
_entity.id
_entity.type
_entity.pdbx_description
1 polymer ?
#
loop_
_entity_poly.entity_id
_entity_poly.type
_entity_poly.pdbx_seq_one_letter_code
_entity_poly.pdbx_strand_id
1 'polypeptide(L)'
;MAKPIIYIDMDNVLVDFPSAIPLISKETLEKYDDHADNVPGIFSMMKPIKGAIEAYRYLAECFDVYILSTAPWDNPSSWSDKLLWVKQYLGDVAYKRLILSHHKELNRGDFLIDDREKNGASEFQGTLIRYGSEEFPDWEAILKYFDSYRTSYHFEEEKVYC
;
A
#
# COMPACT_ATOMS: atom_id res chain seq x y z
N MET A 1 18.45 15.53 8.31
CA MET A 1 17.27 15.09 9.06
C MET A 1 16.71 13.82 8.46
N ALA A 2 15.98 13.08 9.26
CA ALA A 2 15.32 11.87 8.76
C ALA A 2 14.22 12.25 7.77
N LYS A 3 14.09 11.47 6.69
CA LYS A 3 12.99 11.62 5.72
C LYS A 3 11.65 11.32 6.39
N PRO A 4 10.57 12.03 6.07
CA PRO A 4 9.23 11.66 6.53
C PRO A 4 8.86 10.24 6.09
N ILE A 5 8.17 9.51 6.96
CA ILE A 5 7.78 8.12 6.73
C ILE A 5 6.41 8.08 6.07
N ILE A 6 6.32 7.37 4.95
CA ILE A 6 5.06 7.05 4.28
C ILE A 6 4.82 5.54 4.35
N TYR A 7 3.68 5.14 4.91
CA TYR A 7 3.16 3.78 4.77
C TYR A 7 2.16 3.71 3.63
N ILE A 8 2.26 2.67 2.81
CA ILE A 8 1.37 2.43 1.67
C ILE A 8 0.74 1.05 1.82
N ASP A 9 -0.60 0.98 1.84
CA ASP A 9 -1.34 -0.28 1.81
C ASP A 9 -1.15 -1.01 0.47
N MET A 10 -1.41 -2.31 0.45
CA MET A 10 -1.32 -3.11 -0.77
C MET A 10 -2.65 -3.19 -1.51
N ASP A 11 -3.63 -3.89 -0.95
CA ASP A 11 -4.86 -4.21 -1.66
C ASP A 11 -5.66 -2.96 -2.03
N ASN A 12 -5.97 -2.81 -3.32
CA ASN A 12 -6.67 -1.67 -3.90
C ASN A 12 -5.96 -0.31 -3.76
N VAL A 13 -4.68 -0.33 -3.44
CA VAL A 13 -3.78 0.84 -3.42
C VAL A 13 -2.58 0.61 -4.35
N LEU A 14 -1.75 -0.38 -4.07
CA LEU A 14 -0.69 -0.85 -4.97
C LEU A 14 -1.16 -1.98 -5.87
N VAL A 15 -2.03 -2.83 -5.36
CA VAL A 15 -2.44 -4.12 -5.91
C VAL A 15 -3.89 -4.06 -6.36
N ASP A 16 -4.13 -4.39 -7.62
CA ASP A 16 -5.48 -4.54 -8.18
C ASP A 16 -6.07 -5.88 -7.73
N PHE A 17 -6.70 -5.90 -6.55
CA PHE A 17 -7.33 -7.11 -6.00
C PHE A 17 -8.34 -7.73 -6.97
N PRO A 18 -9.26 -6.98 -7.60
CA PRO A 18 -10.21 -7.53 -8.57
C PRO A 18 -9.56 -8.23 -9.76
N SER A 19 -8.30 -7.93 -10.09
CA SER A 19 -7.62 -8.55 -11.25
C SER A 19 -7.45 -10.06 -11.13
N ALA A 20 -7.46 -10.61 -9.91
CA ALA A 20 -7.36 -12.04 -9.67
C ALA A 20 -8.71 -12.78 -9.77
N ILE A 21 -9.83 -12.09 -9.55
CA ILE A 21 -11.16 -12.73 -9.48
C ILE A 21 -11.50 -13.54 -10.75
N PRO A 22 -11.30 -13.02 -11.97
CA PRO A 22 -11.59 -13.79 -13.20
C PRO A 22 -10.72 -15.05 -13.37
N LEU A 23 -9.61 -15.16 -12.61
CA LEU A 23 -8.69 -16.31 -12.67
C LEU A 23 -9.12 -17.44 -11.74
N ILE A 24 -10.15 -17.22 -10.91
CA ILE A 24 -10.65 -18.19 -9.93
C ILE A 24 -11.94 -18.80 -10.46
N SER A 25 -12.06 -20.11 -10.37
CA SER A 25 -13.30 -20.79 -10.76
C SER A 25 -14.46 -20.42 -9.85
N LYS A 26 -15.68 -20.42 -10.40
CA LYS A 26 -16.90 -20.19 -9.63
C LYS A 26 -17.04 -21.20 -8.48
N GLU A 27 -16.72 -22.46 -8.73
CA GLU A 27 -16.74 -23.53 -7.74
C GLU A 27 -15.80 -23.22 -6.56
N THR A 28 -14.60 -22.71 -6.85
CA THR A 28 -13.65 -22.31 -5.79
C THR A 28 -14.17 -21.12 -5.00
N LEU A 29 -14.74 -20.09 -5.63
CA LEU A 29 -15.32 -18.95 -4.92
C LEU A 29 -16.47 -19.39 -4.00
N GLU A 30 -17.38 -20.23 -4.50
CA GLU A 30 -18.48 -20.79 -3.70
C GLU A 30 -17.99 -21.58 -2.48
N LYS A 31 -16.90 -22.35 -2.63
CA LYS A 31 -16.29 -23.12 -1.53
C LYS A 31 -15.81 -22.23 -0.37
N TYR A 32 -15.45 -20.98 -0.67
CA TYR A 32 -15.00 -19.99 0.33
C TYR A 32 -16.07 -18.95 0.64
N ASP A 33 -17.36 -19.28 0.43
CA ASP A 33 -18.51 -18.40 0.72
C ASP A 33 -18.36 -16.99 0.10
N ASP A 34 -17.82 -16.91 -1.11
CA ASP A 34 -17.50 -15.68 -1.84
C ASP A 34 -16.49 -14.74 -1.13
N HIS A 35 -15.80 -15.25 -0.10
CA HIS A 35 -14.65 -14.58 0.51
C HIS A 35 -13.38 -14.86 -0.29
N ALA A 36 -13.19 -14.14 -1.38
CA ALA A 36 -12.09 -14.35 -2.31
C ALA A 36 -10.71 -14.19 -1.65
N ASP A 37 -10.59 -13.31 -0.64
CA ASP A 37 -9.37 -13.11 0.13
C ASP A 37 -8.92 -14.35 0.93
N ASN A 38 -9.82 -15.29 1.18
CA ASN A 38 -9.50 -16.55 1.82
C ASN A 38 -9.08 -17.66 0.84
N VAL A 39 -9.16 -17.42 -0.46
CA VAL A 39 -8.74 -18.42 -1.47
C VAL A 39 -7.21 -18.53 -1.48
N PRO A 40 -6.66 -19.73 -1.20
CA PRO A 40 -5.22 -19.93 -1.21
C PRO A 40 -4.60 -19.55 -2.56
N GLY A 41 -3.49 -18.79 -2.51
CA GLY A 41 -2.76 -18.38 -3.70
C GLY A 41 -3.31 -17.15 -4.42
N ILE A 42 -4.46 -16.59 -4.01
CA ILE A 42 -5.07 -15.48 -4.73
C ILE A 42 -4.14 -14.25 -4.81
N PHE A 43 -3.40 -13.96 -3.75
CA PHE A 43 -2.50 -12.80 -3.72
C PHE A 43 -1.29 -12.94 -4.64
N SER A 44 -0.98 -14.14 -5.12
CA SER A 44 0.05 -14.37 -6.15
C SER A 44 -0.42 -14.06 -7.58
N MET A 45 -1.72 -13.92 -7.78
CA MET A 45 -2.36 -13.76 -9.10
C MET A 45 -2.67 -12.30 -9.44
N MET A 46 -2.51 -11.38 -8.50
CA MET A 46 -2.93 -9.99 -8.64
C MET A 46 -1.90 -9.16 -9.41
N LYS A 47 -2.40 -8.22 -10.20
CA LYS A 47 -1.59 -7.26 -10.94
C LYS A 47 -1.46 -5.95 -10.17
N PRO A 48 -0.42 -5.14 -10.44
CA PRO A 48 -0.34 -3.78 -9.90
C PRO A 48 -1.46 -2.89 -10.44
N ILE A 49 -1.91 -1.95 -9.61
CA ILE A 49 -2.72 -0.82 -10.07
C ILE A 49 -1.88 0.05 -11.01
N LYS A 50 -2.51 0.57 -12.05
CA LYS A 50 -1.86 1.48 -13.01
C LYS A 50 -1.21 2.66 -12.27
N GLY A 51 0.08 2.88 -12.53
CA GLY A 51 0.84 3.96 -11.93
C GLY A 51 1.35 3.71 -10.51
N ALA A 52 0.95 2.62 -9.85
CA ALA A 52 1.31 2.33 -8.46
C ALA A 52 2.81 2.08 -8.26
N ILE A 53 3.41 1.29 -9.13
CA ILE A 53 4.84 0.95 -9.03
C ILE A 53 5.70 2.19 -9.26
N GLU A 54 5.38 2.97 -10.28
CA GLU A 54 6.06 4.23 -10.59
C GLU A 54 5.91 5.24 -9.45
N ALA A 55 4.71 5.33 -8.86
CA ALA A 55 4.45 6.19 -7.72
C ALA A 55 5.26 5.80 -6.50
N TYR A 56 5.33 4.51 -6.17
CA TYR A 56 6.16 4.02 -5.07
C TYR A 56 7.62 4.42 -5.26
N ARG A 57 8.18 4.18 -6.45
CA ARG A 57 9.57 4.54 -6.77
C ARG A 57 9.82 6.04 -6.66
N TYR A 58 8.90 6.84 -7.19
CA TYR A 58 8.97 8.31 -7.11
C TYR A 58 8.97 8.81 -5.68
N LEU A 59 8.06 8.31 -4.85
CA LEU A 59 8.01 8.69 -3.43
C LEU A 59 9.27 8.24 -2.67
N ALA A 60 9.81 7.07 -2.99
CA ALA A 60 11.00 6.53 -2.33
C ALA A 60 12.28 7.35 -2.57
N GLU A 61 12.30 8.23 -3.56
CA GLU A 61 13.43 9.14 -3.79
C GLU A 61 13.54 10.16 -2.63
N CYS A 62 12.42 10.67 -2.15
CA CYS A 62 12.38 11.78 -1.19
C CYS A 62 11.85 11.43 0.19
N PHE A 63 11.11 10.33 0.30
CA PHE A 63 10.50 9.87 1.54
C PHE A 63 11.07 8.50 1.96
N ASP A 64 10.87 8.16 3.23
CA ASP A 64 11.16 6.84 3.75
C ASP A 64 9.88 5.99 3.62
N VAL A 65 9.78 5.20 2.54
CA VAL A 65 8.54 4.53 2.15
C VAL A 65 8.55 3.07 2.58
N TYR A 66 7.49 2.66 3.26
CA TYR A 66 7.21 1.28 3.66
C TYR A 66 5.86 0.82 3.14
N ILE A 67 5.70 -0.47 2.96
CA ILE A 67 4.41 -1.09 2.71
C ILE A 67 3.84 -1.55 4.04
N LEU A 68 2.59 -1.17 4.32
CA LEU A 68 1.87 -1.58 5.53
C LEU A 68 0.54 -2.20 5.12
N SER A 69 0.47 -3.52 5.14
CA SER A 69 -0.65 -4.30 4.66
C SER A 69 -1.19 -5.23 5.74
N THR A 70 -2.45 -5.62 5.61
CA THR A 70 -3.04 -6.67 6.41
C THR A 70 -3.16 -7.94 5.56
N ALA A 71 -2.55 -9.02 5.99
CA ALA A 71 -2.73 -10.32 5.37
C ALA A 71 -3.91 -11.04 6.03
N PRO A 72 -4.91 -11.55 5.27
CA PRO A 72 -6.06 -12.26 5.82
C PRO A 72 -5.63 -13.40 6.75
N TRP A 73 -6.20 -13.40 7.96
CA TRP A 73 -5.83 -14.37 8.99
C TRP A 73 -6.13 -15.81 8.58
N ASP A 74 -7.24 -16.03 7.89
CA ASP A 74 -7.69 -17.35 7.45
C ASP A 74 -7.08 -17.81 6.12
N ASN A 75 -6.16 -17.04 5.56
CA ASN A 75 -5.40 -17.39 4.36
C ASN A 75 -3.90 -17.34 4.63
N PRO A 76 -3.31 -18.43 5.16
CA PRO A 76 -1.86 -18.43 5.47
C PRO A 76 -0.96 -18.13 4.27
N SER A 77 -1.34 -18.53 3.06
CA SER A 77 -0.57 -18.23 1.85
C SER A 77 -0.48 -16.74 1.54
N SER A 78 -1.44 -15.94 2.02
CA SER A 78 -1.43 -14.48 1.80
C SER A 78 -0.18 -13.80 2.36
N TRP A 79 0.37 -14.31 3.44
CA TRP A 79 1.58 -13.77 4.08
C TRP A 79 2.81 -13.91 3.18
N SER A 80 3.07 -15.11 2.69
CA SER A 80 4.18 -15.36 1.77
C SER A 80 3.92 -14.76 0.38
N ASP A 81 2.69 -14.83 -0.13
CA ASP A 81 2.35 -14.31 -1.45
C ASP A 81 2.49 -12.79 -1.52
N LYS A 82 2.14 -12.06 -0.46
CA LYS A 82 2.37 -10.61 -0.39
C LYS A 82 3.86 -10.27 -0.43
N LEU A 83 4.69 -11.02 0.28
CA LEU A 83 6.14 -10.85 0.20
C LEU A 83 6.68 -11.11 -1.22
N LEU A 84 6.24 -12.19 -1.84
CA LEU A 84 6.67 -12.56 -3.20
C LEU A 84 6.21 -11.51 -4.22
N TRP A 85 5.01 -10.97 -4.08
CA TRP A 85 4.49 -9.88 -4.91
C TRP A 85 5.37 -8.63 -4.82
N VAL A 86 5.73 -8.22 -3.62
CA VAL A 86 6.61 -7.07 -3.38
C VAL A 86 7.98 -7.29 -4.03
N LYS A 87 8.56 -8.48 -3.87
CA LYS A 87 9.84 -8.83 -4.51
C LYS A 87 9.75 -8.78 -6.03
N GLN A 88 8.65 -9.26 -6.61
CA GLN A 88 8.45 -9.31 -8.05
C GLN A 88 8.30 -7.92 -8.67
N TYR A 89 7.48 -7.05 -8.09
CA TYR A 89 7.08 -5.80 -8.72
C TYR A 89 7.89 -4.58 -8.23
N LEU A 90 8.36 -4.57 -7.01
CA LEU A 90 9.12 -3.45 -6.45
C LEU A 90 10.62 -3.75 -6.31
N GLY A 91 11.00 -5.00 -6.09
CA GLY A 91 12.41 -5.37 -6.01
C GLY A 91 13.17 -4.65 -4.90
N ASP A 92 14.33 -4.11 -5.23
CA ASP A 92 15.26 -3.53 -4.25
C ASP A 92 14.74 -2.27 -3.58
N VAL A 93 13.87 -1.50 -4.22
CA VAL A 93 13.33 -0.25 -3.66
C VAL A 93 12.48 -0.52 -2.41
N ALA A 94 11.88 -1.72 -2.29
CA ALA A 94 11.11 -2.15 -1.13
C ALA A 94 11.82 -3.23 -0.27
N TYR A 95 13.14 -3.38 -0.44
CA TYR A 95 13.90 -4.36 0.33
C TYR A 95 13.79 -4.13 1.83
N LYS A 96 13.31 -5.14 2.57
CA LYS A 96 13.04 -5.10 4.02
C LYS A 96 12.07 -4.00 4.46
N ARG A 97 11.13 -3.62 3.56
CA ARG A 97 10.16 -2.54 3.78
C ARG A 97 8.70 -2.99 3.70
N LEU A 98 8.45 -4.27 3.95
CA LEU A 98 7.10 -4.82 4.06
C LEU A 98 6.76 -5.11 5.52
N ILE A 99 5.66 -4.52 5.98
CA ILE A 99 5.08 -4.76 7.30
C ILE A 99 3.69 -5.34 7.11
N LEU A 100 3.44 -6.52 7.69
CA LEU A 100 2.12 -7.13 7.72
C LEU A 100 1.57 -7.00 9.14
N SER A 101 0.43 -6.36 9.28
CA SER A 101 -0.18 -6.08 10.58
C SER A 101 -1.70 -5.97 10.46
N HIS A 102 -2.41 -6.43 11.49
CA HIS A 102 -3.84 -6.19 11.71
C HIS A 102 -4.08 -4.94 12.58
N HIS A 103 -3.00 -4.25 12.98
CA HIS A 103 -2.98 -3.13 13.90
C HIS A 103 -2.12 -2.01 13.33
N LYS A 104 -2.63 -1.32 12.30
CA LYS A 104 -1.88 -0.27 11.59
C LYS A 104 -1.55 0.92 12.48
N GLU A 105 -2.37 1.18 13.51
CA GLU A 105 -2.19 2.22 14.52
C GLU A 105 -0.92 2.05 15.38
N LEU A 106 -0.37 0.84 15.45
CA LEU A 106 0.86 0.59 16.20
C LEU A 106 2.13 1.03 15.46
N ASN A 107 2.01 1.40 14.20
CA ASN A 107 3.13 1.81 13.37
C ASN A 107 3.29 3.34 13.41
N ARG A 108 4.49 3.80 13.78
CA ARG A 108 4.81 5.23 13.84
C ARG A 108 5.27 5.72 12.49
N GLY A 109 4.65 6.77 11.99
CA GLY A 109 4.99 7.38 10.72
C GLY A 109 4.22 8.67 10.50
N ASP A 110 4.51 9.34 9.41
CA ASP A 110 3.91 10.65 9.11
C ASP A 110 2.65 10.53 8.26
N PHE A 111 2.62 9.56 7.35
CA PHE A 111 1.51 9.36 6.42
C PHE A 111 1.17 7.88 6.29
N LEU A 112 -0.12 7.60 6.13
CA LEU A 112 -0.65 6.30 5.73
C LEU A 112 -1.56 6.48 4.52
N ILE A 113 -1.24 5.83 3.40
CA ILE A 113 -2.08 5.77 2.21
C ILE A 113 -2.83 4.44 2.25
N ASP A 114 -4.14 4.51 2.42
CA ASP A 114 -5.00 3.33 2.56
C ASP A 114 -6.37 3.61 1.91
N ASP A 115 -6.99 2.60 1.32
CA ASP A 115 -8.32 2.71 0.73
C ASP A 115 -9.45 2.53 1.75
N ARG A 116 -9.11 2.08 2.96
CA ARG A 116 -10.06 1.80 4.05
C ARG A 116 -9.60 2.38 5.38
N GLU A 117 -10.51 2.41 6.34
CA GLU A 117 -10.27 2.84 7.72
C GLU A 117 -10.16 1.66 8.70
N LYS A 118 -10.14 0.42 8.18
CA LYS A 118 -10.09 -0.82 8.95
C LYS A 118 -8.68 -1.17 9.43
N ASN A 119 -8.61 -2.18 10.28
CA ASN A 119 -7.36 -2.72 10.83
C ASN A 119 -6.47 -1.66 11.49
N GLY A 120 -7.10 -0.72 12.21
CA GLY A 120 -6.41 0.36 12.91
C GLY A 120 -6.02 1.55 12.05
N ALA A 121 -6.37 1.58 10.75
CA ALA A 121 -6.00 2.71 9.88
C ALA A 121 -6.63 4.04 10.33
N SER A 122 -7.86 4.02 10.85
CA SER A 122 -8.53 5.22 11.37
C SER A 122 -7.87 5.79 12.63
N GLU A 123 -7.17 4.97 13.39
CA GLU A 123 -6.45 5.38 14.60
C GLU A 123 -4.96 5.66 14.36
N PHE A 124 -4.53 5.66 13.12
CA PHE A 124 -3.15 6.01 12.77
C PHE A 124 -2.83 7.45 13.22
N GLN A 125 -1.70 7.62 13.91
CA GLN A 125 -1.38 8.89 14.58
C GLN A 125 -0.88 9.98 13.63
N GLY A 126 -0.48 9.63 12.41
CA GLY A 126 -0.13 10.60 11.37
C GLY A 126 -1.32 10.99 10.50
N THR A 127 -1.04 11.40 9.29
CA THR A 127 -2.06 11.78 8.30
C THR A 127 -2.51 10.56 7.49
N LEU A 128 -3.81 10.26 7.54
CA LEU A 128 -4.44 9.25 6.69
C LEU A 128 -4.82 9.86 5.33
N ILE A 129 -4.29 9.30 4.26
CA ILE A 129 -4.63 9.65 2.87
C ILE A 129 -5.50 8.53 2.30
N ARG A 130 -6.78 8.82 2.07
CA ARG A 130 -7.77 7.83 1.60
C ARG A 130 -7.70 7.69 0.09
N TYR A 131 -7.00 6.65 -0.35
CA TYR A 131 -6.94 6.27 -1.76
C TYR A 131 -8.35 5.92 -2.27
N GLY A 132 -8.73 6.43 -3.45
CA GLY A 132 -10.06 6.23 -4.04
C GLY A 132 -11.14 7.17 -3.51
N SER A 133 -10.80 8.10 -2.64
CA SER A 133 -11.70 9.17 -2.19
C SER A 133 -11.85 10.27 -3.24
N GLU A 134 -12.79 11.19 -3.02
CA GLU A 134 -12.96 12.35 -3.89
C GLU A 134 -11.70 13.23 -3.95
N GLU A 135 -11.02 13.40 -2.82
CA GLU A 135 -9.78 14.17 -2.73
C GLU A 135 -8.58 13.45 -3.36
N PHE A 136 -8.50 12.12 -3.19
CA PHE A 136 -7.40 11.28 -3.66
C PHE A 136 -7.91 10.12 -4.53
N PRO A 137 -8.47 10.42 -5.72
CA PRO A 137 -9.10 9.38 -6.54
C PRO A 137 -8.10 8.38 -7.15
N ASP A 138 -6.85 8.76 -7.30
CA ASP A 138 -5.81 7.99 -7.96
C ASP A 138 -4.39 8.39 -7.50
N TRP A 139 -3.39 7.71 -8.02
CA TRP A 139 -2.00 8.00 -7.73
C TRP A 139 -1.54 9.36 -8.22
N GLU A 140 -2.08 9.89 -9.31
CA GLU A 140 -1.73 11.23 -9.80
C GLU A 140 -2.07 12.31 -8.77
N ALA A 141 -3.27 12.24 -8.19
CA ALA A 141 -3.69 13.17 -7.14
C ALA A 141 -2.81 13.06 -5.88
N ILE A 142 -2.44 11.84 -5.49
CA ILE A 142 -1.56 11.60 -4.34
C ILE A 142 -0.16 12.16 -4.59
N LEU A 143 0.42 11.95 -5.76
CA LEU A 143 1.73 12.49 -6.09
C LEU A 143 1.74 14.03 -6.10
N LYS A 144 0.68 14.67 -6.60
CA LYS A 144 0.52 16.13 -6.52
C LYS A 144 0.49 16.63 -5.08
N TYR A 145 -0.20 15.92 -4.19
CA TYR A 145 -0.23 16.24 -2.77
C TYR A 145 1.17 16.21 -2.15
N PHE A 146 1.95 15.17 -2.42
CA PHE A 146 3.31 15.05 -1.87
C PHE A 146 4.29 16.04 -2.51
N ASP A 147 4.12 16.39 -3.77
CA ASP A 147 4.92 17.45 -4.40
C ASP A 147 4.67 18.80 -3.71
N SER A 148 3.41 19.12 -3.43
CA SER A 148 3.04 20.33 -2.68
C SER A 148 3.58 20.31 -1.25
N TYR A 149 3.50 19.16 -0.57
CA TYR A 149 4.05 18.96 0.76
C TYR A 149 5.57 19.22 0.78
N ARG A 150 6.31 18.66 -0.15
CA ARG A 150 7.76 18.86 -0.28
C ARG A 150 8.11 20.34 -0.48
N THR A 151 7.40 21.03 -1.38
CA THR A 151 7.62 22.44 -1.65
C THR A 151 7.39 23.30 -0.42
N SER A 152 6.33 23.02 0.35
CA SER A 152 6.02 23.74 1.59
C SER A 152 7.06 23.50 2.68
N TYR A 153 7.57 22.27 2.79
CA TYR A 153 8.56 21.87 3.79
C TYR A 153 9.95 22.46 3.51
N HIS A 154 10.31 22.63 2.23
CA HIS A 154 11.60 23.22 1.83
C HIS A 154 11.69 24.74 2.02
N PHE A 155 10.56 25.42 2.23
CA PHE A 155 10.58 26.85 2.57
C PHE A 155 11.03 27.13 4.01
N GLU A 156 10.97 26.14 4.90
CA GLU A 156 11.37 26.28 6.31
C GLU A 156 12.80 25.78 6.60
N GLU A 157 13.42 25.00 5.70
CA GLU A 157 14.77 24.45 5.88
C GLU A 157 15.57 24.53 4.58
N GLU A 158 16.62 25.31 4.58
CA GLU A 158 17.59 25.39 3.47
C GLU A 158 18.23 24.02 3.22
N LYS A 159 18.02 23.46 2.03
CA LYS A 159 18.76 22.40 1.37
C LYS A 159 18.64 20.99 1.94
N VAL A 160 17.63 20.26 1.49
CA VAL A 160 17.76 18.81 1.24
C VAL A 160 17.48 18.59 -0.25
N TYR A 161 18.51 18.15 -0.98
CA TYR A 161 18.39 17.77 -2.38
C TYR A 161 17.56 16.50 -2.49
N CYS A 162 16.41 16.60 -3.09
CA CYS A 162 15.72 15.50 -3.75
C CYS A 162 15.65 15.81 -5.23
#